data_0975ad70baf400cef862835be81be1d7
#
_entry.id   0975ad70baf400cef862835be81be1d7
#
_cell.length_a   1.000
_cell.length_b   1.000
_cell.length_c   1.000
_cell.angle_alpha   90.00
_cell.angle_beta   90.00
_cell.angle_gamma   90.00
#
_symmetry.space_group_name_H-M   'P 1'
#
loop_
_entity.id
_entity.type
_entity.pdbx_description
1 polymer ?
#
loop_
_entity_poly.entity_id
_entity_poly.type
_entity_poly.pdbx_seq_one_letter_code
_entity_poly.pdbx_strand_id
1 'polypeptide(L)'
;MRQYIALIHRDAGSDYGVSFPDLPGCVTAGVDLDDARRMAEEALALHLAGMAEDAEPIPEPSSLEAVMAERENRDAVAILVKAPPATAKAVRVNMTLPEDELERIDKFAAEQGYTRSGFLLHAAKRAIASAESRKGDRETGE
;
A
#
# COMPACT_ATOMS: atom_id res chain seq x y z
N MET A 1 10.21 15.20 -0.28
CA MET A 1 9.40 13.98 -0.10
C MET A 1 7.98 14.39 0.26
N ARG A 2 7.01 13.92 -0.51
CA ARG A 2 5.61 14.25 -0.24
C ARG A 2 5.09 13.50 0.96
N GLN A 3 4.24 14.15 1.73
CA GLN A 3 3.54 13.54 2.85
C GLN A 3 2.05 13.75 2.66
N TYR A 4 1.29 12.67 2.79
CA TYR A 4 -0.16 12.71 2.66
C TYR A 4 -0.81 12.54 4.02
N ILE A 5 -1.95 13.20 4.22
CA ILE A 5 -2.71 13.04 5.45
C ILE A 5 -3.51 11.73 5.35
N ALA A 6 -3.34 10.88 6.36
CA ALA A 6 -4.17 9.71 6.56
C ALA A 6 -5.07 9.96 7.76
N LEU A 7 -6.29 9.48 7.68
CA LEU A 7 -7.28 9.60 8.75
C LEU A 7 -7.48 8.25 9.40
N ILE A 8 -7.36 8.21 10.72
CA ILE A 8 -7.56 6.99 11.50
C ILE A 8 -8.93 7.06 12.16
N HIS A 9 -9.76 6.06 11.90
CA HIS A 9 -11.09 5.90 12.47
C HIS A 9 -11.15 4.62 13.29
N ARG A 10 -11.84 4.66 14.39
CA ARG A 10 -12.08 3.46 15.16
C ARG A 10 -13.51 3.45 15.69
N ASP A 11 -14.26 2.42 15.33
CA ASP A 11 -15.54 2.13 15.95
C ASP A 11 -15.29 1.21 17.15
N ALA A 12 -16.13 1.33 18.16
CA ALA A 12 -15.99 0.53 19.37
C ALA A 12 -15.93 -0.97 19.05
N GLY A 13 -14.84 -1.62 19.45
CA GLY A 13 -14.64 -3.06 19.26
C GLY A 13 -14.12 -3.48 17.90
N SER A 14 -13.77 -2.53 17.01
CA SER A 14 -13.23 -2.84 15.69
C SER A 14 -11.76 -2.42 15.58
N ASP A 15 -11.13 -2.83 14.48
CA ASP A 15 -9.77 -2.41 14.15
C ASP A 15 -9.72 -0.92 13.81
N TYR A 16 -8.52 -0.37 13.78
CA TYR A 16 -8.29 1.01 13.34
C TYR A 16 -8.35 1.07 11.83
N GLY A 17 -9.38 1.72 11.28
CA GLY A 17 -9.49 1.96 9.84
C GLY A 17 -8.66 3.15 9.45
N VAL A 18 -8.01 3.08 8.28
CA VAL A 18 -7.19 4.17 7.75
C VAL A 18 -7.67 4.51 6.35
N SER A 19 -7.83 5.81 6.08
CA SER A 19 -8.19 6.29 4.75
C SER A 19 -7.32 7.49 4.39
N PHE A 20 -7.14 7.69 3.08
CA PHE A 20 -6.40 8.86 2.56
C PHE A 20 -7.37 9.74 1.79
N PRO A 21 -7.74 10.91 2.33
CA PRO A 21 -8.71 11.78 1.63
C PRO A 21 -8.29 12.20 0.23
N ASP A 22 -6.99 12.40 0.00
CA ASP A 22 -6.48 12.80 -1.31
C ASP A 22 -6.44 11.66 -2.33
N LEU A 23 -6.55 10.42 -1.86
CA LEU A 23 -6.39 9.23 -2.69
C LEU A 23 -7.59 8.30 -2.50
N PRO A 24 -8.73 8.59 -3.18
CA PRO A 24 -9.92 7.74 -3.08
C PRO A 24 -9.60 6.28 -3.39
N GLY A 25 -10.09 5.39 -2.55
CA GLY A 25 -9.81 3.96 -2.69
C GLY A 25 -8.56 3.48 -1.97
N CYS A 26 -7.73 4.39 -1.48
CA CYS A 26 -6.55 4.02 -0.69
C CYS A 26 -6.97 3.88 0.78
N VAL A 27 -7.33 2.66 1.18
CA VAL A 27 -7.80 2.35 2.52
C VAL A 27 -7.08 1.12 3.05
N THR A 28 -6.92 1.07 4.36
CA THR A 28 -6.33 -0.08 5.04
C THR A 28 -6.82 -0.13 6.49
N ALA A 29 -6.31 -1.07 7.26
CA ALA A 29 -6.67 -1.19 8.68
C ALA A 29 -5.51 -1.82 9.44
N GLY A 30 -5.46 -1.57 10.75
CA GLY A 30 -4.47 -2.17 11.63
C GLY A 30 -5.11 -2.54 12.97
N VAL A 31 -4.50 -3.48 13.67
CA VAL A 31 -5.03 -3.99 14.95
C VAL A 31 -4.73 -3.02 16.12
N ASP A 32 -3.70 -2.20 15.97
CA ASP A 32 -3.36 -1.14 16.91
C ASP A 32 -2.82 0.08 16.13
N LEU A 33 -2.45 1.15 16.83
CA LEU A 33 -2.00 2.38 16.19
C LEU A 33 -0.70 2.21 15.43
N ASP A 34 0.26 1.47 15.97
CA ASP A 34 1.53 1.22 15.30
C ASP A 34 1.33 0.39 14.03
N ASP A 35 0.48 -0.62 14.11
CA ASP A 35 0.13 -1.46 12.97
C ASP A 35 -0.61 -0.64 11.91
N ALA A 36 -1.56 0.20 12.32
CA ALA A 36 -2.30 1.08 11.43
C ALA A 36 -1.37 2.01 10.65
N ARG A 37 -0.38 2.60 11.32
CA ARG A 37 0.59 3.49 10.67
C ARG A 37 1.45 2.72 9.65
N ARG A 38 1.92 1.55 10.03
CA ARG A 38 2.72 0.69 9.16
C ARG A 38 1.91 0.27 7.93
N MET A 39 0.66 -0.13 8.14
CA MET A 39 -0.24 -0.50 7.05
C MET A 39 -0.57 0.71 6.16
N ALA A 40 -0.67 1.89 6.74
CA ALA A 40 -0.89 3.12 5.99
C ALA A 40 0.29 3.43 5.06
N GLU A 41 1.52 3.28 5.54
CA GLU A 41 2.72 3.48 4.74
C GLU A 41 2.77 2.51 3.57
N GLU A 42 2.46 1.25 3.82
CA GLU A 42 2.43 0.21 2.80
C GLU A 42 1.33 0.46 1.77
N ALA A 43 0.12 0.78 2.22
CA ALA A 43 -1.01 1.06 1.34
C ALA A 43 -0.74 2.28 0.45
N LEU A 44 -0.14 3.33 1.02
CA LEU A 44 0.20 4.53 0.26
C LEU A 44 1.22 4.21 -0.84
N ALA A 45 2.26 3.47 -0.50
CA ALA A 45 3.30 3.09 -1.46
C ALA A 45 2.71 2.29 -2.63
N LEU A 46 1.88 1.30 -2.31
CA LEU A 46 1.24 0.46 -3.33
C LEU A 46 0.26 1.25 -4.20
N HIS A 47 -0.53 2.13 -3.59
CA HIS A 47 -1.51 2.93 -4.31
C HIS A 47 -0.83 3.90 -5.28
N LEU A 48 0.20 4.60 -4.83
CA LEU A 48 0.96 5.52 -5.67
C LEU A 48 1.69 4.80 -6.80
N ALA A 49 2.25 3.63 -6.52
CA ALA A 49 2.90 2.81 -7.55
C ALA A 49 1.89 2.38 -8.62
N GLY A 50 0.69 1.99 -8.21
CA GLY A 50 -0.38 1.62 -9.13
C GLY A 50 -0.83 2.80 -10.00
N MET A 51 -0.98 3.98 -9.41
CA MET A 51 -1.33 5.19 -10.16
C MET A 51 -0.25 5.56 -11.18
N ALA A 52 1.02 5.45 -10.79
CA ALA A 52 2.14 5.73 -11.70
C ALA A 52 2.16 4.74 -12.86
N GLU A 53 1.90 3.47 -12.58
CA GLU A 53 1.81 2.41 -13.61
C GLU A 53 0.69 2.70 -14.62
N ASP A 54 -0.45 3.16 -14.12
CA ASP A 54 -1.62 3.48 -14.95
C ASP A 54 -1.54 4.88 -15.57
N ALA A 55 -0.46 5.60 -15.35
CA ALA A 55 -0.25 6.98 -15.80
C ALA A 55 -1.35 7.93 -15.31
N GLU A 56 -1.90 7.66 -14.13
CA GLU A 56 -2.88 8.53 -13.50
C GLU A 56 -2.18 9.71 -12.82
N PRO A 57 -2.76 10.92 -12.88
CA PRO A 57 -2.16 12.06 -12.21
C PRO A 57 -2.20 11.88 -10.70
N ILE A 58 -1.03 12.02 -10.05
CA ILE A 58 -0.91 11.93 -8.60
C ILE A 58 -1.21 13.31 -8.02
N PRO A 59 -2.23 13.43 -7.15
CA PRO A 59 -2.59 14.73 -6.61
C PRO A 59 -1.55 15.28 -5.64
N GLU A 60 -1.47 16.60 -5.56
CA GLU A 60 -0.66 17.24 -4.53
C GLU A 60 -1.35 17.05 -3.17
N PRO A 61 -0.57 16.86 -2.10
CA PRO A 61 -1.16 16.72 -0.77
C PRO A 61 -1.97 17.93 -0.34
N SER A 62 -3.17 17.71 0.17
CA SER A 62 -4.00 18.77 0.73
C SER A 62 -3.49 19.20 2.09
N SER A 63 -3.80 20.44 2.48
CA SER A 63 -3.48 20.94 3.81
C SER A 63 -4.37 20.31 4.87
N LEU A 64 -3.94 20.35 6.12
CA LEU A 64 -4.74 19.86 7.24
C LEU A 64 -6.07 20.63 7.31
N GLU A 65 -6.03 21.94 7.09
CA GLU A 65 -7.23 22.79 7.11
C GLU A 65 -8.24 22.34 6.06
N ALA A 66 -7.78 22.04 4.86
CA ALA A 66 -8.66 21.59 3.77
C ALA A 66 -9.30 20.24 4.11
N VAL A 67 -8.50 19.30 4.64
CA VAL A 67 -8.99 17.97 5.03
C VAL A 67 -10.01 18.08 6.16
N MET A 68 -9.72 18.87 7.17
CA MET A 68 -10.59 19.01 8.35
C MET A 68 -11.79 19.92 8.11
N ALA A 69 -11.84 20.63 6.98
CA ALA A 69 -13.03 21.39 6.59
C ALA A 69 -14.21 20.46 6.29
N GLU A 70 -13.93 19.23 5.86
CA GLU A 70 -14.99 18.22 5.65
C GLU A 70 -15.45 17.68 6.99
N ARG A 71 -16.76 17.76 7.23
CA ARG A 71 -17.35 17.28 8.50
C ARG A 71 -17.06 15.82 8.80
N GLU A 72 -17.06 15.01 7.75
CA GLU A 72 -16.82 13.57 7.86
C GLU A 72 -15.46 13.23 8.46
N ASN A 73 -14.50 14.14 8.29
CA ASN A 73 -13.13 13.92 8.72
C ASN A 73 -12.85 14.33 10.17
N ARG A 74 -13.78 15.08 10.79
CA ARG A 74 -13.56 15.68 12.11
C ARG A 74 -13.50 14.67 13.25
N ASP A 75 -14.12 13.52 13.10
CA ASP A 75 -14.11 12.46 14.11
C ASP A 75 -12.90 11.54 14.01
N ALA A 76 -12.07 11.75 13.00
CA ALA A 76 -10.87 10.96 12.77
C ALA A 76 -9.63 11.64 13.32
N VAL A 77 -8.60 10.86 13.57
CA VAL A 77 -7.27 11.37 13.94
C VAL A 77 -6.44 11.47 12.66
N ALA A 78 -5.91 12.65 12.39
CA ALA A 78 -5.06 12.89 11.22
C ALA A 78 -3.61 12.58 11.55
N ILE A 79 -2.95 11.82 10.69
CA ILE A 79 -1.51 11.57 10.78
C ILE A 79 -0.87 11.88 9.42
N LEU A 80 0.42 12.20 9.43
CA LEU A 80 1.17 12.38 8.19
C LEU A 80 1.88 11.08 7.83
N VAL A 81 1.72 10.67 6.59
CA VAL A 81 2.36 9.46 6.06
C VAL A 81 3.25 9.85 4.90
N LYS A 82 4.51 9.46 4.96
CA LYS A 82 5.48 9.77 3.92
C LYS A 82 5.27 8.90 2.69
N ALA A 83 5.19 9.53 1.53
CA ALA A 83 5.24 8.82 0.27
C ALA A 83 6.68 8.38 0.02
N PRO A 84 6.91 7.15 -0.48
CA PRO A 84 8.28 6.74 -0.81
C PRO A 84 8.84 7.63 -1.90
N PRO A 85 10.16 7.88 -1.90
CA PRO A 85 10.76 8.68 -2.94
C PRO A 85 10.56 8.03 -4.30
N ALA A 86 10.26 8.86 -5.32
CA ALA A 86 10.03 8.39 -6.69
C ALA A 86 11.35 7.99 -7.37
N THR A 87 12.20 7.24 -6.65
CA THR A 87 13.50 6.79 -7.14
C THR A 87 13.40 5.56 -8.02
N ALA A 88 12.30 4.82 -7.87
CA ALA A 88 12.06 3.64 -8.70
C ALA A 88 11.01 3.99 -9.75
N LYS A 89 11.47 4.22 -10.97
CA LYS A 89 10.57 4.44 -12.10
C LYS A 89 9.82 3.15 -12.38
N ALA A 90 8.49 3.19 -12.39
CA ALA A 90 7.68 2.04 -12.76
C ALA A 90 7.89 1.74 -14.24
N VAL A 91 8.20 0.50 -14.56
CA VAL A 91 8.38 0.03 -15.93
C VAL A 91 7.26 -0.95 -16.24
N ARG A 92 6.58 -0.72 -17.37
CA ARG A 92 5.52 -1.63 -17.80
C ARG A 92 6.13 -2.92 -18.33
N VAL A 93 5.70 -4.04 -17.76
CA VAL A 93 6.19 -5.37 -18.16
C VAL A 93 4.99 -6.19 -18.63
N ASN A 94 5.10 -6.79 -19.82
CA ASN A 94 4.09 -7.71 -20.32
C ASN A 94 4.53 -9.14 -19.97
N MET A 95 3.60 -9.91 -19.42
CA MET A 95 3.85 -11.29 -19.03
C MET A 95 2.83 -12.21 -19.69
N THR A 96 3.28 -13.40 -20.03
CA THR A 96 2.41 -14.46 -20.52
C THR A 96 2.21 -15.48 -19.41
N LEU A 97 0.97 -15.70 -19.01
CA LEU A 97 0.60 -16.63 -17.96
C LEU A 97 -0.51 -17.55 -18.47
N PRO A 98 -0.51 -18.83 -18.03
CA PRO A 98 -1.66 -19.70 -18.30
C PRO A 98 -2.92 -19.08 -17.72
N GLU A 99 -4.02 -19.22 -18.42
CA GLU A 99 -5.31 -18.60 -18.07
C GLU A 99 -5.78 -19.00 -16.66
N ASP A 100 -5.69 -20.29 -16.35
CA ASP A 100 -6.11 -20.82 -15.07
C ASP A 100 -5.24 -20.31 -13.91
N GLU A 101 -3.95 -20.14 -14.12
CA GLU A 101 -3.04 -19.57 -13.10
C GLU A 101 -3.32 -18.09 -12.91
N LEU A 102 -3.61 -17.37 -13.99
CA LEU A 102 -3.97 -15.95 -13.89
C LEU A 102 -5.25 -15.75 -13.08
N GLU A 103 -6.26 -16.59 -13.30
CA GLU A 103 -7.49 -16.54 -12.52
C GLU A 103 -7.25 -16.77 -11.04
N ARG A 104 -6.39 -17.74 -10.71
CA ARG A 104 -6.01 -18.03 -9.31
C ARG A 104 -5.30 -16.86 -8.67
N ILE A 105 -4.39 -16.24 -9.40
CA ILE A 105 -3.64 -15.06 -8.93
C ILE A 105 -4.61 -13.89 -8.66
N ASP A 106 -5.48 -13.59 -9.62
CA ASP A 106 -6.42 -12.47 -9.51
C ASP A 106 -7.40 -12.67 -8.35
N LYS A 107 -7.91 -13.88 -8.18
CA LYS A 107 -8.82 -14.20 -7.10
C LYS A 107 -8.15 -14.05 -5.73
N PHE A 108 -6.96 -14.61 -5.58
CA PHE A 108 -6.21 -14.52 -4.32
C PHE A 108 -5.83 -13.07 -4.02
N ALA A 109 -5.35 -12.34 -5.02
CA ALA A 109 -4.99 -10.94 -4.86
C ALA A 109 -6.19 -10.11 -4.36
N ALA A 110 -7.36 -10.29 -4.98
CA ALA A 110 -8.57 -9.58 -4.59
C ALA A 110 -8.99 -9.92 -3.16
N GLU A 111 -8.91 -11.18 -2.76
CA GLU A 111 -9.23 -11.63 -1.40
C GLU A 111 -8.31 -10.98 -0.35
N GLN A 112 -7.05 -10.72 -0.73
CA GLN A 112 -6.06 -10.12 0.15
C GLN A 112 -6.00 -8.59 0.05
N GLY A 113 -6.84 -7.98 -0.78
CA GLY A 113 -6.87 -6.54 -0.95
C GLY A 113 -5.79 -5.99 -1.87
N TYR A 114 -5.16 -6.83 -2.69
CA TYR A 114 -4.13 -6.41 -3.64
C TYR A 114 -4.70 -6.26 -5.05
N THR A 115 -4.07 -5.38 -5.83
CA THR A 115 -4.20 -5.43 -7.29
C THR A 115 -3.34 -6.58 -7.81
N ARG A 116 -3.52 -6.96 -9.08
CA ARG A 116 -2.67 -7.98 -9.70
C ARG A 116 -1.18 -7.60 -9.61
N SER A 117 -0.84 -6.38 -10.01
CA SER A 117 0.54 -5.89 -9.98
C SER A 117 1.11 -5.84 -8.57
N GLY A 118 0.33 -5.35 -7.62
CA GLY A 118 0.73 -5.26 -6.22
C GLY A 118 1.00 -6.63 -5.62
N PHE A 119 0.13 -7.60 -5.90
CA PHE A 119 0.31 -8.98 -5.43
C PHE A 119 1.56 -9.61 -6.03
N LEU A 120 1.75 -9.48 -7.35
CA LEU A 120 2.91 -10.07 -8.02
C LEU A 120 4.21 -9.47 -7.52
N LEU A 121 4.26 -8.16 -7.30
CA LEU A 121 5.44 -7.50 -6.75
C LEU A 121 5.73 -8.01 -5.34
N HIS A 122 4.70 -8.09 -4.50
CA HIS A 122 4.83 -8.59 -3.13
C HIS A 122 5.35 -10.03 -3.11
N ALA A 123 4.78 -10.90 -3.94
CA ALA A 123 5.18 -12.30 -4.04
C ALA A 123 6.63 -12.44 -4.52
N ALA A 124 7.01 -11.64 -5.52
CA ALA A 124 8.38 -11.63 -6.03
C ALA A 124 9.38 -11.19 -4.97
N LYS A 125 9.06 -10.12 -4.23
CA LYS A 125 9.92 -9.64 -3.15
C LYS A 125 10.10 -10.69 -2.06
N ARG A 126 9.03 -11.38 -1.69
CA ARG A 126 9.10 -12.46 -0.69
C ARG A 126 9.96 -13.61 -1.16
N ALA A 127 9.83 -14.01 -2.41
CA ALA A 127 10.63 -15.10 -2.98
C ALA A 127 12.11 -14.73 -3.01
N ILE A 128 12.44 -13.52 -3.40
CA ILE A 128 13.81 -13.02 -3.44
C ILE A 128 14.40 -12.96 -2.03
N ALA A 129 13.68 -12.40 -1.07
CA ALA A 129 14.12 -12.30 0.32
C ALA A 129 14.37 -13.69 0.92
N SER A 130 13.50 -14.64 0.64
CA SER A 130 13.64 -16.02 1.10
C SER A 130 14.88 -16.70 0.52
N ALA A 131 15.14 -16.49 -0.78
CA ALA A 131 16.32 -17.03 -1.44
C ALA A 131 17.62 -16.39 -0.92
N GLU A 132 17.62 -15.09 -0.71
CA GLU A 132 18.76 -14.36 -0.15
C GLU A 132 19.07 -14.82 1.27
N SER A 133 18.04 -15.05 2.08
CA SER A 133 18.20 -15.57 3.44
C SER A 133 18.83 -16.95 3.42
N ARG A 134 18.38 -17.85 2.53
CA ARG A 134 18.94 -19.19 2.38
C ARG A 134 20.39 -19.16 1.90
N LYS A 135 20.72 -18.25 1.00
CA LYS A 135 22.07 -18.06 0.49
C LYS A 135 23.02 -17.58 1.59
N GLY A 136 22.55 -16.64 2.42
CA GLY A 136 23.30 -16.16 3.58
C GLY A 136 23.59 -17.28 4.58
N ASP A 137 22.61 -18.15 4.85
CA ASP A 137 22.76 -19.30 5.74
C ASP A 137 23.77 -20.31 5.21
N ARG A 138 23.83 -20.50 3.89
CA ARG A 138 24.81 -21.39 3.26
C ARG A 138 26.24 -20.85 3.36
N GLU A 139 26.41 -19.53 3.27
CA GLU A 139 27.73 -18.90 3.37
C GLU A 139 28.26 -18.89 4.79
N THR A 140 27.38 -18.90 5.79
CA THR A 140 27.76 -18.92 7.20
C THR A 140 27.83 -20.33 7.79
N GLY A 141 27.45 -21.36 7.04
CA GLY A 141 27.35 -22.74 7.48
C GLY A 141 28.60 -23.58 7.31
N GLU A 142 29.75 -22.99 7.00
CA GLU A 142 31.02 -23.71 6.92
C GLU A 142 31.78 -23.70 8.23
#